data_e5970e21b2c12792b89a842e3459588c
#
_entry.id   e5970e21b2c12792b89a842e3459588c
#
_cell.length_a   1.000
_cell.length_b   1.000
_cell.length_c   1.000
_cell.angle_alpha   90.00
_cell.angle_beta   90.00
_cell.angle_gamma   90.00
#
_symmetry.space_group_name_H-M   'P 1'
#
loop_
_entity.id
_entity.type
_entity.pdbx_description
1 polymer ?
#
loop_
_entity_poly.entity_id
_entity_poly.type
_entity_poly.pdbx_seq_one_letter_code
_entity_poly.pdbx_strand_id
1 'polypeptide(L)'
;MSRIESIKQAIMADPQNKEYTEKGIEPLFAAPKTARINIIGQAPGMKTEEAGIYWKDKSGDRLREWLGVDEDTFYNSGLFAVIPMDFYFPGHGKSGDLPPRKGFAEKWHPQLLKECPDIELTLLIGQYALSLIHI
;
A
#
# COMPACT_ATOMS: atom_id res chain seq x y z
N MET A 1 9.02 19.96 -3.72
CA MET A 1 8.68 18.58 -3.40
C MET A 1 7.29 18.54 -2.77
N SER A 2 6.42 17.66 -3.26
CA SER A 2 5.07 17.52 -2.68
C SER A 2 5.15 16.91 -1.28
N ARG A 3 4.06 17.05 -0.52
CA ARG A 3 3.99 16.45 0.81
C ARG A 3 4.10 14.92 0.73
N ILE A 4 3.44 14.30 -0.26
CA ILE A 4 3.52 12.85 -0.48
C ILE A 4 4.96 12.42 -0.77
N GLU A 5 5.65 13.17 -1.61
CA GLU A 5 7.05 12.86 -1.92
C GLU A 5 7.94 13.00 -0.67
N SER A 6 7.69 14.01 0.16
CA SER A 6 8.41 14.18 1.41
C SER A 6 8.18 13.00 2.36
N ILE A 7 6.94 12.50 2.45
CA ILE A 7 6.62 11.34 3.27
C ILE A 7 7.33 10.10 2.72
N LYS A 8 7.32 9.91 1.40
CA LYS A 8 8.01 8.79 0.77
C LYS A 8 9.49 8.81 1.10
N GLN A 9 10.13 9.99 1.03
CA GLN A 9 11.54 10.12 1.38
C GLN A 9 11.80 9.80 2.86
N ALA A 10 10.88 10.20 3.75
CA ALA A 10 10.99 9.88 5.16
C ALA A 10 10.87 8.37 5.41
N ILE A 11 9.99 7.68 4.67
CA ILE A 11 9.87 6.22 4.74
C ILE A 11 11.19 5.57 4.33
N MET A 12 11.76 6.00 3.21
CA MET A 12 13.00 5.46 2.69
C MET A 12 14.20 5.71 3.61
N ALA A 13 14.18 6.82 4.34
CA ALA A 13 15.24 7.18 5.28
C ALA A 13 15.10 6.52 6.65
N ASP A 14 13.95 5.92 6.95
CA ASP A 14 13.73 5.27 8.24
C ASP A 14 14.66 4.08 8.39
N PRO A 15 15.43 3.97 9.51
CA PRO A 15 16.32 2.84 9.73
C PRO A 15 15.65 1.47 9.62
N GLN A 16 14.37 1.39 9.93
CA GLN A 16 13.58 0.16 9.81
C GLN A 16 13.54 -0.35 8.37
N ASN A 17 13.69 0.55 7.39
CA ASN A 17 13.61 0.23 5.97
C ASN A 17 14.98 0.25 5.27
N LYS A 18 16.07 0.31 6.06
CA LYS A 18 17.43 0.47 5.54
C LYS A 18 17.81 -0.56 4.49
N GLU A 19 17.52 -1.84 4.76
CA GLU A 19 17.89 -2.91 3.84
C GLU A 19 17.22 -2.76 2.47
N TYR A 20 15.96 -2.35 2.45
CA TYR A 20 15.24 -2.13 1.19
C TYR A 20 15.85 -0.95 0.43
N THR A 21 16.09 0.15 1.13
CA THR A 21 16.64 1.36 0.52
C THR A 21 18.03 1.11 -0.05
N GLU A 22 18.86 0.35 0.65
CA GLU A 22 20.20 0.00 0.17
C GLU A 22 20.17 -0.86 -1.09
N LYS A 23 19.12 -1.67 -1.27
CA LYS A 23 18.92 -2.49 -2.45
C LYS A 23 18.24 -1.76 -3.60
N GLY A 24 17.90 -0.48 -3.41
CA GLY A 24 17.20 0.30 -4.41
C GLY A 24 15.71 -0.01 -4.51
N ILE A 25 15.13 -0.63 -3.48
CA ILE A 25 13.71 -0.96 -3.44
C ILE A 25 12.94 0.20 -2.84
N GLU A 26 11.94 0.69 -3.58
CA GLU A 26 11.10 1.79 -3.13
C GLU A 26 9.82 1.26 -2.46
N PRO A 27 9.25 2.04 -1.51
CA PRO A 27 7.96 1.65 -0.91
C PRO A 27 6.85 1.70 -1.94
N LEU A 28 5.96 0.69 -1.93
CA LEU A 28 4.83 0.63 -2.84
C LEU A 28 3.56 1.13 -2.17
N PHE A 29 3.11 2.28 -2.60
CA PHE A 29 1.81 2.83 -2.21
C PHE A 29 1.39 3.87 -3.25
N ALA A 30 0.11 4.21 -3.24
CA ALA A 30 -0.40 5.33 -4.03
C ALA A 30 -1.36 6.13 -3.16
N ALA A 31 -1.11 7.42 -3.06
CA ALA A 31 -1.92 8.31 -2.25
C ALA A 31 -2.24 9.60 -3.03
N PRO A 32 -3.00 9.48 -4.14
CA PRO A 32 -3.37 10.67 -4.90
C PRO A 32 -4.31 11.54 -4.08
N LYS A 33 -4.11 12.85 -4.12
CA LYS A 33 -4.91 13.81 -3.38
C LYS A 33 -6.40 13.69 -3.68
N THR A 34 -6.73 13.28 -4.89
CA THR A 34 -8.11 13.14 -5.38
C THR A 34 -8.76 11.81 -5.02
N ALA A 35 -8.06 10.90 -4.35
CA ALA A 35 -8.59 9.59 -4.04
C ALA A 35 -9.88 9.67 -3.22
N ARG A 36 -10.84 8.83 -3.59
CA ARG A 36 -12.12 8.70 -2.90
C ARG A 36 -12.28 7.31 -2.28
N ILE A 37 -11.54 6.34 -2.77
CA ILE A 37 -11.57 4.97 -2.27
C ILE A 37 -10.14 4.59 -1.89
N ASN A 38 -9.97 4.14 -0.65
CA ASN A 38 -8.69 3.65 -0.16
C ASN A 38 -8.73 2.12 -0.06
N ILE A 39 -7.71 1.47 -0.57
CA ILE A 39 -7.61 0.01 -0.54
C ILE A 39 -6.42 -0.36 0.34
N ILE A 40 -6.68 -1.05 1.43
CA ILE A 40 -5.66 -1.52 2.36
C ILE A 40 -5.54 -3.03 2.25
N GLY A 41 -4.47 -3.50 1.62
CA GLY A 41 -4.08 -4.90 1.60
C GLY A 41 -3.01 -5.16 2.65
N GLN A 42 -2.42 -6.34 2.62
CA GLN A 42 -1.43 -6.74 3.63
C GLN A 42 -0.05 -6.15 3.34
N ALA A 43 0.61 -6.65 2.32
CA ALA A 43 1.95 -6.20 1.92
C ALA A 43 2.19 -6.70 0.49
N PRO A 44 3.10 -6.07 -0.28
CA PRO A 44 3.46 -6.61 -1.58
C PRO A 44 4.17 -7.95 -1.42
N GLY A 45 3.85 -8.90 -2.31
CA GLY A 45 4.62 -10.13 -2.43
C GLY A 45 5.94 -9.86 -3.17
N MET A 46 6.82 -10.86 -3.22
CA MET A 46 8.12 -10.71 -3.87
C MET A 46 8.00 -10.29 -5.33
N LYS A 47 7.10 -10.90 -6.09
CA LYS A 47 6.91 -10.56 -7.52
C LYS A 47 6.36 -9.16 -7.70
N THR A 48 5.46 -8.74 -6.83
CA THR A 48 4.89 -7.39 -6.85
C THR A 48 5.97 -6.36 -6.54
N GLU A 49 6.82 -6.62 -5.56
CA GLU A 49 7.94 -5.75 -5.23
C GLU A 49 8.93 -5.63 -6.39
N GLU A 50 9.26 -6.75 -7.02
CA GLU A 50 10.15 -6.77 -8.18
C GLU A 50 9.57 -6.00 -9.37
N ALA A 51 8.27 -6.13 -9.59
CA ALA A 51 7.58 -5.42 -10.69
C ALA A 51 7.39 -3.93 -10.39
N GLY A 52 7.32 -3.57 -9.12
CA GLY A 52 7.08 -2.19 -8.73
C GLY A 52 5.65 -1.70 -8.96
N ILE A 53 4.71 -2.61 -9.19
CA ILE A 53 3.30 -2.28 -9.47
C ILE A 53 2.41 -3.12 -8.58
N TYR A 54 1.65 -2.47 -7.70
CA TYR A 54 0.73 -3.15 -6.79
C TYR A 54 -0.51 -3.66 -7.56
N TRP A 55 -1.06 -4.78 -7.09
CA TRP A 55 -2.29 -5.37 -7.64
C TRP A 55 -2.22 -5.71 -9.13
N LYS A 56 -1.04 -6.06 -9.67
CA LYS A 56 -0.85 -6.42 -11.08
C LYS A 56 -0.81 -7.94 -11.28
N ASP A 57 -1.55 -8.68 -10.47
CA ASP A 57 -1.65 -10.14 -10.52
C ASP A 57 -3.13 -10.56 -10.62
N LYS A 58 -3.39 -11.87 -10.50
CA LYS A 58 -4.77 -12.40 -10.54
C LYS A 58 -5.65 -11.84 -9.44
N SER A 59 -5.07 -11.60 -8.25
CA SER A 59 -5.80 -10.96 -7.15
C SER A 59 -6.23 -9.55 -7.53
N GLY A 60 -5.36 -8.83 -8.21
CA GLY A 60 -5.67 -7.50 -8.72
C GLY A 60 -6.76 -7.51 -9.78
N ASP A 61 -6.72 -8.50 -10.69
CA ASP A 61 -7.77 -8.66 -11.70
C ASP A 61 -9.13 -8.86 -11.02
N ARG A 62 -9.18 -9.71 -10.00
CA ARG A 62 -10.41 -9.97 -9.25
C ARG A 62 -10.89 -8.73 -8.50
N LEU A 63 -9.96 -7.99 -7.89
CA LEU A 63 -10.30 -6.76 -7.19
C LEU A 63 -10.93 -5.75 -8.14
N ARG A 64 -10.35 -5.54 -9.32
CA ARG A 64 -10.90 -4.63 -10.33
C ARG A 64 -12.25 -5.09 -10.83
N GLU A 65 -12.45 -6.38 -11.00
CA GLU A 65 -13.74 -6.95 -11.39
C GLU A 65 -14.80 -6.65 -10.33
N TRP A 66 -14.48 -6.84 -9.04
CA TRP A 66 -15.42 -6.54 -7.97
C TRP A 66 -15.71 -5.05 -7.86
N LEU A 67 -14.73 -4.20 -8.15
CA LEU A 67 -14.92 -2.75 -8.15
C LEU A 67 -15.66 -2.26 -9.39
N GLY A 68 -15.74 -3.09 -10.43
CA GLY A 68 -16.37 -2.72 -11.68
C GLY A 68 -15.56 -1.74 -12.52
N VAL A 69 -14.24 -1.77 -12.40
CA VAL A 69 -13.35 -0.84 -13.12
C VAL A 69 -12.29 -1.61 -13.93
N ASP A 70 -11.76 -0.98 -14.98
CA ASP A 70 -10.66 -1.53 -15.75
C ASP A 70 -9.30 -1.10 -15.15
N GLU A 71 -8.21 -1.60 -15.74
CA GLU A 71 -6.85 -1.25 -15.27
C GLU A 71 -6.58 0.24 -15.37
N ASP A 72 -6.97 0.86 -16.47
CA ASP A 72 -6.71 2.29 -16.66
C ASP A 72 -7.41 3.12 -15.60
N THR A 73 -8.66 2.84 -15.30
CA THR A 73 -9.39 3.53 -14.25
C THR A 73 -8.75 3.29 -12.89
N PHE A 74 -8.35 2.05 -12.61
CA PHE A 74 -7.74 1.72 -11.33
C PHE A 74 -6.41 2.46 -11.10
N TYR A 75 -5.52 2.45 -12.09
CA TYR A 75 -4.18 3.03 -11.92
C TYR A 75 -4.09 4.52 -12.26
N ASN A 76 -4.92 5.03 -13.15
CA ASN A 76 -4.71 6.36 -13.72
C ASN A 76 -5.81 7.38 -13.48
N SER A 77 -6.94 6.98 -12.89
CA SER A 77 -8.05 7.92 -12.66
C SER A 77 -7.82 8.89 -11.50
N GLY A 78 -6.92 8.53 -10.58
CA GLY A 78 -6.75 9.29 -9.34
C GLY A 78 -7.86 9.06 -8.31
N LEU A 79 -8.77 8.10 -8.54
CA LEU A 79 -9.86 7.78 -7.63
C LEU A 79 -9.45 6.84 -6.49
N PHE A 80 -8.38 6.07 -6.69
CA PHE A 80 -7.99 5.03 -5.76
C PHE A 80 -6.67 5.33 -5.07
N ALA A 81 -6.67 5.28 -3.73
CA ALA A 81 -5.46 5.18 -2.95
C ALA A 81 -5.20 3.69 -2.68
N VAL A 82 -3.95 3.29 -2.67
CA VAL A 82 -3.54 1.94 -2.32
C VAL A 82 -2.47 2.08 -1.24
N ILE A 83 -2.86 1.85 0.00
CA ILE A 83 -1.99 2.07 1.16
C ILE A 83 -1.97 0.77 1.96
N PRO A 84 -1.13 -0.22 1.57
CA PRO A 84 -1.10 -1.51 2.26
C PRO A 84 -0.56 -1.40 3.68
N MET A 85 -0.74 -2.44 4.48
CA MET A 85 -0.26 -2.49 5.87
C MET A 85 1.25 -2.35 5.96
N ASP A 86 1.99 -2.88 4.97
CA ASP A 86 3.42 -2.70 4.81
C ASP A 86 3.67 -2.35 3.35
N PHE A 87 4.58 -1.42 3.10
CA PHE A 87 4.88 -0.97 1.73
C PHE A 87 6.00 -1.77 1.09
N TYR A 88 6.56 -2.71 1.81
CA TYR A 88 7.64 -3.56 1.35
C TYR A 88 7.30 -5.03 1.56
N PHE A 89 7.94 -5.90 0.80
CA PHE A 89 7.79 -7.34 0.99
C PHE A 89 8.49 -7.76 2.28
N PRO A 90 7.73 -8.29 3.27
CA PRO A 90 8.30 -8.59 4.59
C PRO A 90 9.14 -9.88 4.65
N GLY A 91 9.13 -10.68 3.60
CA GLY A 91 9.89 -11.92 3.52
C GLY A 91 9.02 -13.16 3.49
N HIS A 92 9.66 -14.33 3.23
CA HIS A 92 8.98 -15.62 3.25
C HIS A 92 9.00 -16.22 4.64
N GLY A 93 7.87 -16.84 5.03
CA GLY A 93 7.74 -17.62 6.25
C GLY A 93 7.67 -19.12 5.93
N LYS A 94 7.33 -19.92 6.94
CA LYS A 94 7.20 -21.38 6.79
C LYS A 94 6.01 -21.78 5.93
N SER A 95 4.94 -21.01 5.94
CA SER A 95 3.69 -21.32 5.23
C SER A 95 3.18 -20.12 4.45
N GLY A 96 4.06 -19.50 3.67
CA GLY A 96 3.75 -18.33 2.86
C GLY A 96 4.52 -17.12 3.31
N ASP A 97 4.10 -15.95 2.84
CA ASP A 97 4.77 -14.70 3.17
C ASP A 97 4.60 -14.34 4.64
N LEU A 98 5.61 -13.69 5.19
CA LEU A 98 5.51 -13.17 6.55
C LEU A 98 4.42 -12.09 6.62
N PRO A 99 3.81 -11.89 7.81
CA PRO A 99 2.83 -10.82 7.97
C PRO A 99 3.45 -9.44 7.81
N PRO A 100 2.63 -8.40 7.58
CA PRO A 100 3.12 -7.02 7.60
C PRO A 100 3.87 -6.74 8.91
N ARG A 101 4.90 -5.94 8.84
CA ARG A 101 5.70 -5.61 10.03
C ARG A 101 4.86 -4.81 11.02
N LYS A 102 4.99 -5.14 12.31
CA LYS A 102 4.24 -4.47 13.38
C LYS A 102 4.62 -3.00 13.48
N GLY A 103 3.61 -2.16 13.66
CA GLY A 103 3.82 -0.72 13.84
C GLY A 103 4.02 0.06 12.55
N PHE A 104 4.21 -0.62 11.42
CA PHE A 104 4.44 0.07 10.15
C PHE A 104 3.23 0.90 9.73
N ALA A 105 2.06 0.31 9.73
CA ALA A 105 0.83 1.00 9.34
C ALA A 105 0.52 2.17 10.29
N GLU A 106 0.63 1.94 11.59
CA GLU A 106 0.35 2.97 12.60
C GLU A 106 1.26 4.19 12.45
N LYS A 107 2.48 3.97 12.00
CA LYS A 107 3.44 5.05 11.79
C LYS A 107 3.17 5.86 10.53
N TRP A 108 2.86 5.20 9.42
CA TRP A 108 2.82 5.84 8.11
C TRP A 108 1.43 6.14 7.56
N HIS A 109 0.42 5.31 7.86
CA HIS A 109 -0.93 5.52 7.33
C HIS A 109 -1.51 6.89 7.70
N PRO A 110 -1.44 7.35 8.97
CA PRO A 110 -2.03 8.65 9.30
C PRO A 110 -1.44 9.80 8.50
N GLN A 111 -0.13 9.75 8.24
CA GLN A 111 0.53 10.81 7.49
C GLN A 111 0.06 10.86 6.03
N LEU A 112 -0.12 9.69 5.41
CA LEU A 112 -0.58 9.59 4.03
C LEU A 112 -2.08 9.93 3.91
N LEU A 113 -2.89 9.46 4.84
CA LEU A 113 -4.34 9.71 4.82
C LEU A 113 -4.67 11.19 4.94
N LYS A 114 -3.85 11.97 5.64
CA LYS A 114 -4.03 13.42 5.71
C LYS A 114 -3.91 14.09 4.36
N GLU A 115 -3.15 13.49 3.44
CA GLU A 115 -2.97 14.03 2.09
C GLU A 115 -4.06 13.60 1.12
N CYS A 116 -5.00 12.75 1.57
CA CYS A 116 -6.11 12.25 0.78
C CYS A 116 -7.43 12.59 1.47
N PRO A 117 -7.80 13.89 1.57
CA PRO A 117 -8.95 14.31 2.38
C PRO A 117 -10.31 13.90 1.82
N ASP A 118 -10.37 13.46 0.57
CA ASP A 118 -11.64 13.13 -0.09
C ASP A 118 -11.99 11.65 -0.02
N ILE A 119 -11.23 10.84 0.71
CA ILE A 119 -11.55 9.42 0.87
C ILE A 119 -12.89 9.27 1.58
N GLU A 120 -13.82 8.55 0.92
CA GLU A 120 -15.16 8.28 1.43
C GLU A 120 -15.34 6.84 1.85
N LEU A 121 -14.52 5.92 1.30
CA LEU A 121 -14.63 4.49 1.55
C LEU A 121 -13.24 3.88 1.68
N THR A 122 -13.06 3.05 2.69
CA THR A 122 -11.85 2.26 2.84
C THR A 122 -12.20 0.78 2.80
N LEU A 123 -11.56 0.04 1.88
CA LEU A 123 -11.72 -1.39 1.75
C LEU A 123 -10.54 -2.09 2.42
N LEU A 124 -10.84 -2.97 3.36
CA LEU A 124 -9.84 -3.74 4.11
C LEU A 124 -9.78 -5.16 3.54
N ILE A 125 -8.64 -5.53 3.00
CA ILE A 125 -8.45 -6.82 2.34
C ILE A 125 -7.44 -7.65 3.12
N GLY A 126 -7.89 -8.80 3.63
CA GLY A 126 -7.06 -9.70 4.42
C GLY A 126 -7.17 -9.44 5.92
N GLN A 127 -6.83 -10.46 6.70
CA GLN A 127 -7.03 -10.43 8.15
C GLN A 127 -6.20 -9.36 8.88
N TYR A 128 -5.01 -9.08 8.38
CA TYR A 128 -4.15 -8.08 9.03
C TYR A 128 -4.67 -6.66 8.85
N ALA A 129 -5.27 -6.37 7.70
CA ALA A 129 -5.90 -5.06 7.49
C ALA A 129 -7.08 -4.84 8.43
N LEU A 130 -7.81 -5.91 8.76
CA LEU A 130 -8.93 -5.85 9.71
C LEU A 130 -8.48 -5.43 11.10
N SER A 131 -7.21 -5.63 11.46
CA SER A 131 -6.69 -5.22 12.76
C SER A 131 -6.66 -3.71 12.95
N LEU A 132 -6.83 -2.94 11.87
CA LEU A 132 -6.89 -1.49 11.94
C LEU A 132 -8.26 -0.98 12.39
N ILE A 133 -9.25 -1.85 12.52
CA ILE A 133 -10.56 -1.48 13.02
C ILE A 133 -10.47 -1.41 14.55
N HIS A 134 -10.63 -0.23 15.09
CA HIS A 134 -10.69 0.00 16.53
C HIS A 134 -12.16 0.19 16.91
N ILE A 135 -12.68 -0.79 17.60
CA ILE A 135 -14.05 -0.76 18.04
C ILE A 135 -14.10 -0.30 19.50
#